data_e86cc538b5dd034b0f5f0aea65d1b1b8
#
_entry.id   e86cc538b5dd034b0f5f0aea65d1b1b8
#
_cell.length_a   1.000
_cell.length_b   1.000
_cell.length_c   1.000
_cell.angle_alpha   90.00
_cell.angle_beta   90.00
_cell.angle_gamma   90.00
#
_symmetry.space_group_name_H-M   'P 1'
#
loop_
_entity.id
_entity.type
_entity.pdbx_description
1 polymer ?
#
loop_
_entity_poly.entity_id
_entity_poly.type
_entity_poly.pdbx_seq_one_letter_code
_entity_poly.pdbx_strand_id
1 'polypeptide(L)'
;MRFAGQVGAAALMVSFAQSAVPPPRKGGNPDAAKIKNPVAAAAESTAGGRRMYVRLCVRCHGPEGKGDGEAAAGATPSDLTGTQWTYGSTDGELFSVIHDGTSVDMAGYAERMSDTDIWNVVNYIRTFKR
;
A
#
# COMPACT_ATOMS: atom_id res chain seq x y z
N MET A 1 -32.49 2.07 -53.39
CA MET A 1 -32.48 1.63 -52.00
C MET A 1 -31.07 1.71 -51.47
N ARG A 2 -30.75 2.63 -50.56
CA ARG A 2 -29.45 2.80 -49.95
C ARG A 2 -29.57 2.32 -48.49
N PHE A 3 -28.87 1.25 -48.16
CA PHE A 3 -28.75 0.80 -46.76
C PHE A 3 -27.61 1.58 -46.09
N ALA A 4 -27.94 2.45 -45.15
CA ALA A 4 -26.99 3.10 -44.29
C ALA A 4 -26.64 2.13 -43.16
N GLY A 5 -25.42 1.59 -43.18
CA GLY A 5 -24.86 0.79 -42.07
C GLY A 5 -24.49 1.71 -40.91
N GLN A 6 -25.17 1.59 -39.80
CA GLN A 6 -24.73 2.20 -38.54
C GLN A 6 -23.56 1.40 -37.96
N VAL A 7 -22.40 2.01 -37.93
CA VAL A 7 -21.24 1.47 -37.20
C VAL A 7 -21.40 1.92 -35.75
N GLY A 8 -21.88 1.01 -34.94
CA GLY A 8 -21.92 1.22 -33.47
C GLY A 8 -20.51 1.22 -32.88
N ALA A 9 -20.04 2.37 -32.43
CA ALA A 9 -18.83 2.46 -31.64
C ALA A 9 -19.07 1.87 -30.25
N ALA A 10 -18.55 0.68 -30.01
CA ALA A 10 -18.53 0.10 -28.66
C ALA A 10 -17.47 0.86 -27.82
N ALA A 11 -17.92 1.73 -26.93
CA ALA A 11 -17.05 2.36 -25.94
C ALA A 11 -16.60 1.29 -24.94
N LEU A 12 -15.32 0.94 -24.97
CA LEU A 12 -14.68 0.13 -23.94
C LEU A 12 -14.63 0.95 -22.64
N MET A 13 -15.55 0.68 -21.73
CA MET A 13 -15.50 1.18 -20.36
C MET A 13 -14.34 0.46 -19.64
N VAL A 14 -13.21 1.14 -19.51
CA VAL A 14 -12.12 0.68 -18.64
C VAL A 14 -12.57 0.94 -17.21
N SER A 15 -13.08 -0.08 -16.54
CA SER A 15 -13.32 -0.04 -15.08
C SER A 15 -11.98 -0.06 -14.38
N PHE A 16 -11.56 1.08 -13.83
CA PHE A 16 -10.50 1.11 -12.83
C PHE A 16 -11.07 0.45 -11.58
N ALA A 17 -10.60 -0.76 -11.28
CA ALA A 17 -10.90 -1.41 -10.02
C ALA A 17 -10.24 -0.61 -8.90
N GLN A 18 -11.04 0.17 -8.17
CA GLN A 18 -10.58 0.82 -6.94
C GLN A 18 -10.35 -0.26 -5.90
N SER A 19 -9.30 -0.08 -5.08
CA SER A 19 -9.05 -0.98 -3.97
C SER A 19 -10.29 -1.10 -3.08
N ALA A 20 -10.60 -2.33 -2.66
CA ALA A 20 -11.70 -2.59 -1.72
C ALA A 20 -11.38 -2.11 -0.29
N VAL A 21 -10.15 -1.68 -0.02
CA VAL A 21 -9.73 -1.20 1.30
C VAL A 21 -9.99 0.31 1.39
N PRO A 22 -10.73 0.77 2.42
CA PRO A 22 -11.00 2.18 2.64
C PRO A 22 -9.72 3.01 2.87
N PRO A 23 -9.74 4.34 2.53
CA PRO A 23 -8.56 5.19 2.59
C PRO A 23 -8.04 5.39 4.03
N PRO A 24 -6.74 5.77 4.19
CA PRO A 24 -6.15 6.00 5.51
C PRO A 24 -6.78 7.19 6.22
N ARG A 25 -6.88 7.08 7.55
CA ARG A 25 -7.39 8.11 8.45
C ARG A 25 -6.48 8.25 9.66
N LYS A 26 -6.15 9.49 10.07
CA LYS A 26 -5.46 9.74 11.35
C LYS A 26 -6.28 9.19 12.52
N GLY A 27 -5.62 8.47 13.41
CA GLY A 27 -6.27 7.77 14.51
C GLY A 27 -6.81 6.37 14.13
N GLY A 28 -6.58 5.94 12.88
CA GLY A 28 -7.09 4.67 12.35
C GLY A 28 -8.40 4.82 11.57
N ASN A 29 -8.66 3.87 10.69
CA ASN A 29 -9.90 3.74 9.95
C ASN A 29 -10.60 2.42 10.34
N PRO A 30 -11.70 2.46 11.12
CA PRO A 30 -12.37 1.23 11.59
C PRO A 30 -12.83 0.28 10.47
N ASP A 31 -13.12 0.80 9.28
CA ASP A 31 -13.55 -0.02 8.16
C ASP A 31 -12.35 -0.67 7.48
N ALA A 32 -11.24 0.04 7.32
CA ALA A 32 -9.98 -0.56 6.88
C ALA A 32 -9.46 -1.60 7.89
N ALA A 33 -9.62 -1.35 9.19
CA ALA A 33 -9.20 -2.25 10.25
C ALA A 33 -9.88 -3.63 10.21
N LYS A 34 -11.08 -3.74 9.63
CA LYS A 34 -11.80 -4.99 9.44
C LYS A 34 -11.25 -5.84 8.30
N ILE A 35 -10.48 -5.22 7.39
CA ILE A 35 -9.94 -5.91 6.22
C ILE A 35 -8.71 -6.71 6.62
N LYS A 36 -8.78 -8.01 6.42
CA LYS A 36 -7.65 -8.91 6.68
C LYS A 36 -6.78 -9.03 5.42
N ASN A 37 -5.49 -9.21 5.64
CA ASN A 37 -4.58 -9.51 4.55
C ASN A 37 -4.99 -10.83 3.88
N PRO A 38 -5.35 -10.82 2.58
CA PRO A 38 -5.73 -12.03 1.87
C PRO A 38 -4.53 -12.92 1.51
N VAL A 39 -3.31 -12.39 1.64
CA VAL A 39 -2.08 -13.10 1.33
C VAL A 39 -1.49 -13.68 2.62
N ALA A 40 -1.34 -15.01 2.66
CA ALA A 40 -0.75 -15.68 3.82
C ALA A 40 0.69 -15.17 4.09
N ALA A 41 1.03 -15.01 5.37
CA ALA A 41 2.36 -14.59 5.83
C ALA A 41 3.37 -15.76 5.70
N ALA A 42 3.53 -16.30 4.49
CA ALA A 42 4.48 -17.35 4.16
C ALA A 42 5.84 -16.77 3.77
N ALA A 43 6.87 -17.60 3.73
CA ALA A 43 8.23 -17.21 3.37
C ALA A 43 8.30 -16.52 1.98
N GLU A 44 7.54 -17.01 1.00
CA GLU A 44 7.48 -16.44 -0.34
C GLU A 44 6.91 -15.01 -0.33
N SER A 45 5.78 -14.79 0.36
CA SER A 45 5.19 -13.46 0.51
C SER A 45 6.13 -12.50 1.22
N THR A 46 6.73 -12.94 2.32
CA THR A 46 7.71 -12.13 3.08
C THR A 46 8.92 -11.76 2.23
N ALA A 47 9.44 -12.69 1.44
CA ALA A 47 10.55 -12.42 0.52
C ALA A 47 10.13 -11.45 -0.61
N GLY A 48 8.92 -11.58 -1.14
CA GLY A 48 8.34 -10.64 -2.11
C GLY A 48 8.21 -9.24 -1.52
N GLY A 49 7.66 -9.14 -0.33
CA GLY A 49 7.53 -7.89 0.40
C GLY A 49 8.86 -7.23 0.69
N ARG A 50 9.87 -8.02 1.10
CA ARG A 50 11.22 -7.53 1.31
C ARG A 50 11.82 -6.89 0.04
N ARG A 51 11.66 -7.53 -1.12
CA ARG A 51 12.17 -6.98 -2.39
C ARG A 51 11.55 -5.62 -2.69
N MET A 52 10.24 -5.49 -2.51
CA MET A 52 9.53 -4.21 -2.72
C MET A 52 9.93 -3.16 -1.69
N TYR A 53 10.03 -3.55 -0.42
CA TYR A 53 10.44 -2.66 0.66
C TYR A 53 11.84 -2.08 0.42
N VAL A 54 12.82 -2.91 0.10
CA VAL A 54 14.19 -2.47 -0.20
C VAL A 54 14.23 -1.53 -1.38
N ARG A 55 13.41 -1.76 -2.37
CA ARG A 55 13.38 -0.93 -3.60
C ARG A 55 12.67 0.41 -3.41
N LEU A 56 11.59 0.46 -2.61
CA LEU A 56 10.68 1.61 -2.59
C LEU A 56 10.54 2.30 -1.23
N CYS A 57 10.84 1.63 -0.12
CA CYS A 57 10.50 2.09 1.22
C CYS A 57 11.74 2.42 2.07
N VAL A 58 12.82 1.66 1.90
CA VAL A 58 14.03 1.72 2.75
C VAL A 58 14.65 3.11 2.79
N ARG A 59 14.58 3.86 1.71
CA ARG A 59 15.19 5.20 1.63
C ARG A 59 14.65 6.16 2.70
N CYS A 60 13.40 6.03 3.08
CA CYS A 60 12.76 6.84 4.11
C CYS A 60 12.62 6.06 5.42
N HIS A 61 12.11 4.84 5.37
CA HIS A 61 11.80 4.06 6.57
C HIS A 61 13.00 3.33 7.17
N GLY A 62 14.13 3.29 6.48
CA GLY A 62 15.34 2.59 6.93
C GLY A 62 15.26 1.07 6.75
N PRO A 63 16.42 0.37 6.80
CA PRO A 63 16.49 -1.07 6.55
C PRO A 63 15.80 -1.91 7.63
N GLU A 64 15.69 -1.39 8.84
CA GLU A 64 15.02 -2.03 9.99
C GLU A 64 13.62 -1.44 10.27
N GLY A 65 13.16 -0.49 9.45
CA GLY A 65 11.85 0.14 9.59
C GLY A 65 11.75 1.21 10.68
N LYS A 66 12.87 1.77 11.14
CA LYS A 66 12.92 2.74 12.27
C LYS A 66 12.63 4.19 11.86
N GLY A 67 12.38 4.45 10.59
CA GLY A 67 12.17 5.81 10.09
C GLY A 67 13.46 6.61 9.91
N ASP A 68 14.61 5.95 9.92
CA ASP A 68 15.96 6.51 9.89
C ASP A 68 16.65 6.35 8.52
N GLY A 69 15.87 6.25 7.45
CA GLY A 69 16.43 6.18 6.09
C GLY A 69 17.16 7.46 5.69
N GLU A 70 18.10 7.35 4.77
CA GLU A 70 18.94 8.46 4.32
C GLU A 70 18.15 9.62 3.67
N ALA A 71 16.99 9.31 3.08
CA ALA A 71 16.09 10.29 2.46
C ALA A 71 15.01 10.81 3.44
N ALA A 72 15.11 10.48 4.73
CA ALA A 72 14.17 10.94 5.75
C ALA A 72 14.38 12.40 6.16
N ALA A 73 15.48 13.04 5.74
CA ALA A 73 15.79 14.42 6.10
C ALA A 73 14.67 15.39 5.66
N GLY A 74 14.07 16.09 6.63
CA GLY A 74 12.93 16.98 6.42
C GLY A 74 11.56 16.32 6.44
N ALA A 75 11.48 15.00 6.46
CA ALA A 75 10.27 14.22 6.69
C ALA A 75 10.34 13.54 8.07
N THR A 76 9.19 13.02 8.52
CA THR A 76 9.12 12.21 9.75
C THR A 76 8.49 10.86 9.42
N PRO A 77 9.24 9.94 8.78
CA PRO A 77 8.72 8.61 8.48
C PRO A 77 8.36 7.87 9.75
N SER A 78 7.25 7.13 9.71
CA SER A 78 6.85 6.32 10.86
C SER A 78 7.90 5.28 11.20
N ASP A 79 8.14 5.10 12.52
CA ASP A 79 8.85 3.94 13.04
C ASP A 79 7.93 2.72 12.95
N LEU A 80 8.23 1.82 12.02
CA LEU A 80 7.46 0.61 11.74
C LEU A 80 7.72 -0.51 12.76
N THR A 81 8.67 -0.30 13.68
CA THR A 81 8.97 -1.21 14.81
C THR A 81 8.24 -0.79 16.08
N GLY A 82 7.68 0.41 16.10
CA GLY A 82 7.01 0.99 17.27
C GLY A 82 5.60 0.43 17.48
N THR A 83 5.00 0.89 18.57
CA THR A 83 3.61 0.57 18.94
C THR A 83 2.65 1.72 18.68
N GLN A 84 3.18 2.90 18.35
CA GLN A 84 2.40 4.12 18.06
C GLN A 84 2.29 4.32 16.55
N TRP A 85 1.08 4.22 16.03
CA TRP A 85 0.79 4.28 14.61
C TRP A 85 -0.24 5.37 14.34
N THR A 86 0.17 6.39 13.61
CA THR A 86 -0.68 7.57 13.32
C THR A 86 -1.96 7.22 12.56
N TYR A 87 -1.90 6.22 11.69
CA TYR A 87 -3.01 5.84 10.79
C TYR A 87 -3.58 4.45 11.09
N GLY A 88 -3.34 3.95 12.31
CA GLY A 88 -3.70 2.59 12.70
C GLY A 88 -2.64 1.56 12.36
N SER A 89 -2.78 0.37 12.94
CA SER A 89 -1.74 -0.69 12.89
C SER A 89 -2.23 -2.03 12.38
N THR A 90 -3.49 -2.14 11.96
CA THR A 90 -4.01 -3.37 11.36
C THR A 90 -3.49 -3.56 9.93
N ASP A 91 -3.58 -4.76 9.40
CA ASP A 91 -3.10 -5.05 8.04
C ASP A 91 -3.83 -4.22 6.99
N GLY A 92 -5.15 -4.05 7.11
CA GLY A 92 -5.92 -3.23 6.20
C GLY A 92 -5.59 -1.74 6.29
N GLU A 93 -5.29 -1.24 7.49
CA GLU A 93 -4.85 0.14 7.68
C GLU A 93 -3.45 0.37 7.10
N LEU A 94 -2.51 -0.55 7.28
CA LEU A 94 -1.19 -0.49 6.65
C LEU A 94 -1.30 -0.55 5.12
N PHE A 95 -2.15 -1.43 4.61
CA PHE A 95 -2.41 -1.49 3.18
C PHE A 95 -2.89 -0.14 2.65
N SER A 96 -3.89 0.48 3.30
CA SER A 96 -4.46 1.74 2.83
C SER A 96 -3.43 2.88 2.84
N VAL A 97 -2.56 2.92 3.85
CA VAL A 97 -1.46 3.90 3.91
C VAL A 97 -0.50 3.75 2.74
N ILE A 98 -0.12 2.52 2.40
CA ILE A 98 0.81 2.26 1.30
C ILE A 98 0.12 2.50 -0.05
N HIS A 99 -1.11 2.04 -0.21
CA HIS A 99 -1.87 2.15 -1.44
C HIS A 99 -2.18 3.60 -1.81
N ASP A 100 -2.81 4.34 -0.89
CA ASP A 100 -3.34 5.69 -1.14
C ASP A 100 -2.37 6.81 -0.75
N GLY A 101 -1.40 6.51 0.14
CA GLY A 101 -0.52 7.51 0.73
C GLY A 101 -1.22 8.36 1.80
N THR A 102 -0.45 9.19 2.48
CA THR A 102 -0.94 10.05 3.58
C THR A 102 -0.58 11.52 3.39
N SER A 103 0.43 11.81 2.58
CA SER A 103 0.95 13.15 2.34
C SER A 103 1.83 13.17 1.09
N VAL A 104 2.35 14.34 0.74
CA VAL A 104 3.33 14.48 -0.34
C VAL A 104 4.65 13.72 -0.05
N ASP A 105 5.00 13.56 1.23
CA ASP A 105 6.21 12.83 1.64
C ASP A 105 6.00 11.32 1.63
N MET A 106 4.77 10.87 1.91
CA MET A 106 4.35 9.47 1.80
C MET A 106 3.23 9.36 0.78
N ALA A 107 3.58 9.53 -0.48
CA ALA A 107 2.66 9.37 -1.61
C ALA A 107 2.23 7.90 -1.77
N GLY A 108 1.04 7.69 -2.32
CA GLY A 108 0.52 6.35 -2.57
C GLY A 108 1.31 5.58 -3.64
N TYR A 109 1.27 4.26 -3.54
CA TYR A 109 1.99 3.34 -4.40
C TYR A 109 1.09 2.54 -5.36
N ALA A 110 -0.22 2.79 -5.38
CA ALA A 110 -1.18 2.05 -6.20
C ALA A 110 -0.83 1.95 -7.69
N GLU A 111 -0.15 2.97 -8.23
CA GLU A 111 0.28 2.97 -9.64
C GLU A 111 1.61 2.25 -9.87
N ARG A 112 2.36 1.93 -8.81
CA ARG A 112 3.71 1.33 -8.89
C ARG A 112 3.78 -0.09 -8.33
N MET A 113 2.75 -0.52 -7.62
CA MET A 113 2.65 -1.83 -6.99
C MET A 113 1.26 -2.40 -7.19
N SER A 114 1.16 -3.69 -7.45
CA SER A 114 -0.12 -4.39 -7.38
C SER A 114 -0.61 -4.49 -5.93
N ASP A 115 -1.91 -4.72 -5.73
CA ASP A 115 -2.46 -4.98 -4.40
C ASP A 115 -1.76 -6.16 -3.71
N THR A 116 -1.45 -7.22 -4.46
CA THR A 116 -0.70 -8.36 -3.93
C THR A 116 0.69 -7.97 -3.46
N ASP A 117 1.40 -7.12 -4.20
CA ASP A 117 2.72 -6.62 -3.77
C ASP A 117 2.61 -5.79 -2.49
N ILE A 118 1.59 -4.96 -2.36
CA ILE A 118 1.34 -4.17 -1.15
C ILE A 118 1.05 -5.11 0.04
N TRP A 119 0.22 -6.13 -0.13
CA TRP A 119 -0.04 -7.12 0.91
C TRP A 119 1.22 -7.90 1.31
N ASN A 120 2.10 -8.20 0.35
CA ASN A 120 3.40 -8.79 0.63
C ASN A 120 4.29 -7.86 1.46
N VAL A 121 4.28 -6.55 1.17
CA VAL A 121 5.00 -5.55 1.97
C VAL A 121 4.44 -5.49 3.39
N VAL A 122 3.13 -5.54 3.57
CA VAL A 122 2.50 -5.62 4.90
C VAL A 122 3.03 -6.84 5.67
N ASN A 123 3.06 -8.03 5.04
CA ASN A 123 3.61 -9.23 5.65
C ASN A 123 5.09 -9.06 6.04
N TYR A 124 5.89 -8.39 5.21
CA TYR A 124 7.28 -8.11 5.52
C TYR A 124 7.44 -7.14 6.71
N ILE A 125 6.67 -6.06 6.76
CA ILE A 125 6.66 -5.10 7.87
C ILE A 125 6.35 -5.81 9.20
N ARG A 126 5.47 -6.81 9.19
CA ARG A 126 5.16 -7.62 10.38
C ARG A 126 6.35 -8.42 10.92
N THR A 127 7.40 -8.61 10.14
CA THR A 127 8.63 -9.29 10.59
C THR A 127 9.57 -8.38 11.38
N PHE A 128 9.38 -7.06 11.33
CA PHE A 128 10.21 -6.15 12.11
C PHE A 128 10.03 -6.38 13.62
N LYS A 129 11.13 -6.38 14.33
CA LYS A 129 11.13 -6.55 15.80
C LYS A 129 10.52 -5.31 16.47
N ARG A 130 9.67 -5.54 17.43
CA ARG A 130 9.04 -4.55 18.30
C ARG A 130 9.57 -4.68 19.71
#